data_d9819153e8b2b879c9010b434accd1c3
#
_entry.id   d9819153e8b2b879c9010b434accd1c3
#
_cell.length_a   1.000
_cell.length_b   1.000
_cell.length_c   1.000
_cell.angle_alpha   90.00
_cell.angle_beta   90.00
_cell.angle_gamma   90.00
#
_symmetry.space_group_name_H-M   'P 1'
#
loop_
_entity.id
_entity.type
_entity.pdbx_description
1 polymer ?
#
loop_
_entity_poly.entity_id
_entity_poly.type
_entity_poly.pdbx_seq_one_letter_code
_entity_poly.pdbx_strand_id
1 'polypeptide(L)'
;MSFIFCDADTKQIIDIVEDRRLSSLQAYFKRYTEEARSRVKHIVIDMYAPYISLIKELFPHAKIILDKFHLVQHISRALNKTRVRFMKQFKKHSRKFKRYWRLFLKSHTLLNTTTYRSVYCFKQPMREIDILNFLLDLSPELKSTYDLYQDLLFALQTKNLDRFNHLLEIEHPLISPELQTAFQTFKMYQSYIKNTLTTPYTNNLINFNAFSFISSSFK
;
A
#
# COMPACT_ATOMS: atom_id res chain seq x y z
N MET A 1 11.47 20.79 -2.39
CA MET A 1 11.08 19.58 -1.66
C MET A 1 12.23 18.59 -1.79
N SER A 2 12.81 18.19 -0.67
CA SER A 2 14.04 17.41 -0.64
C SER A 2 13.79 15.92 -0.90
N PHE A 3 14.83 15.25 -1.36
CA PHE A 3 14.88 13.80 -1.54
C PHE A 3 15.84 13.22 -0.51
N ILE A 4 15.41 12.26 0.28
CA ILE A 4 16.20 11.63 1.33
C ILE A 4 16.45 10.18 0.93
N PHE A 5 17.67 9.71 1.09
CA PHE A 5 17.95 8.29 0.95
C PHE A 5 18.78 7.77 2.12
N CYS A 6 18.52 6.54 2.48
CA CYS A 6 19.11 5.88 3.64
C CYS A 6 19.59 4.48 3.30
N ASP A 7 20.49 3.98 4.11
CA ASP A 7 20.88 2.58 4.10
C ASP A 7 19.75 1.73 4.69
N ALA A 8 19.33 0.68 3.98
CA ALA A 8 18.18 -0.12 4.39
C ALA A 8 18.50 -1.12 5.51
N ASP A 9 19.77 -1.45 5.74
CA ASP A 9 20.20 -2.34 6.82
C ASP A 9 20.41 -1.56 8.12
N THR A 10 21.21 -0.49 8.07
CA THR A 10 21.57 0.33 9.25
C THR A 10 20.53 1.38 9.59
N LYS A 11 19.64 1.71 8.63
CA LYS A 11 18.62 2.76 8.74
C LYS A 11 19.19 4.18 8.87
N GLN A 12 20.48 4.36 8.63
CA GLN A 12 21.11 5.67 8.66
C GLN A 12 20.83 6.44 7.38
N ILE A 13 20.59 7.75 7.51
CA ILE A 13 20.49 8.65 6.37
C ILE A 13 21.88 8.74 5.74
N ILE A 14 21.96 8.42 4.45
CA ILE A 14 23.20 8.54 3.68
C ILE A 14 23.37 9.99 3.22
N ASP A 15 22.33 10.57 2.64
CA ASP A 15 22.36 11.99 2.21
C ASP A 15 20.96 12.54 1.98
N ILE A 16 20.88 13.87 1.85
CA ILE A 16 19.66 14.63 1.56
C ILE A 16 19.93 15.51 0.34
N VAL A 17 19.25 15.18 -0.77
CA VAL A 17 19.33 15.98 -1.99
C VAL A 17 18.23 17.04 -1.96
N GLU A 18 18.59 18.31 -2.08
CA GLU A 18 17.65 19.43 -1.95
C GLU A 18 16.52 19.42 -2.98
N ASP A 19 16.81 18.92 -4.18
CA ASP A 19 15.86 18.86 -5.29
C ASP A 19 15.55 17.43 -5.71
N ARG A 20 14.27 17.05 -5.64
CA ARG A 20 13.78 15.72 -6.01
C ARG A 20 13.41 15.55 -7.49
N ARG A 21 13.63 16.56 -8.33
CA ARG A 21 13.39 16.44 -9.77
C ARG A 21 14.29 15.34 -10.37
N LEU A 22 13.76 14.61 -11.35
CA LEU A 22 14.47 13.47 -11.94
C LEU A 22 15.84 13.87 -12.51
N SER A 23 15.92 15.02 -13.18
CA SER A 23 17.20 15.55 -13.72
C SER A 23 18.22 15.83 -12.63
N SER A 24 17.78 16.38 -11.50
CA SER A 24 18.65 16.68 -10.37
C SER A 24 19.13 15.40 -9.69
N LEU A 25 18.24 14.42 -9.52
CA LEU A 25 18.62 13.10 -8.99
C LEU A 25 19.55 12.34 -9.93
N GLN A 26 19.30 12.39 -11.24
CA GLN A 26 20.17 11.80 -12.23
C GLN A 26 21.57 12.40 -12.19
N ALA A 27 21.69 13.73 -12.17
CA ALA A 27 22.97 14.43 -12.04
C ALA A 27 23.67 14.09 -10.71
N TYR A 28 22.90 14.03 -9.61
CA TYR A 28 23.43 13.66 -8.30
C TYR A 28 24.03 12.26 -8.29
N PHE A 29 23.28 11.23 -8.74
CA PHE A 29 23.77 9.85 -8.70
C PHE A 29 24.83 9.54 -9.75
N LYS A 30 24.90 10.28 -10.87
CA LYS A 30 25.99 10.16 -11.85
C LYS A 30 27.37 10.65 -11.32
N ARG A 31 27.41 11.31 -10.17
CA ARG A 31 28.68 11.62 -9.48
C ARG A 31 29.38 10.38 -8.93
N TYR A 32 28.62 9.32 -8.68
CA TYR A 32 29.17 8.01 -8.31
C TYR A 32 29.55 7.23 -9.58
N THR A 33 30.65 6.51 -9.51
CA THR A 33 31.09 5.68 -10.63
C THR A 33 30.05 4.61 -10.97
N GLU A 34 30.06 4.14 -12.20
CA GLU A 34 29.17 3.05 -12.62
C GLU A 34 29.41 1.79 -11.79
N GLU A 35 30.68 1.49 -11.46
CA GLU A 35 31.03 0.37 -10.60
C GLU A 35 30.38 0.50 -9.21
N ALA A 36 30.42 1.66 -8.58
CA ALA A 36 29.78 1.89 -7.28
C ALA A 36 28.26 1.71 -7.37
N ARG A 37 27.62 2.24 -8.41
CA ARG A 37 26.19 2.10 -8.64
C ARG A 37 25.78 0.64 -8.94
N SER A 38 26.61 -0.12 -9.62
CA SER A 38 26.39 -1.53 -9.93
C SER A 38 26.46 -2.45 -8.70
N ARG A 39 27.08 -2.01 -7.61
CA ARG A 39 27.12 -2.75 -6.32
C ARG A 39 25.79 -2.67 -5.55
N VAL A 40 24.89 -1.76 -5.90
CA VAL A 40 23.58 -1.63 -5.26
C VAL A 40 22.71 -2.83 -5.63
N LYS A 41 22.31 -3.62 -4.65
CA LYS A 41 21.55 -4.87 -4.84
C LYS A 41 20.05 -4.67 -4.79
N HIS A 42 19.57 -3.80 -3.90
CA HIS A 42 18.14 -3.56 -3.68
C HIS A 42 17.87 -2.07 -3.48
N ILE A 43 16.77 -1.60 -4.01
CA ILE A 43 16.28 -0.23 -3.80
C ILE A 43 14.81 -0.30 -3.44
N VAL A 44 14.45 0.21 -2.25
CA VAL A 44 13.07 0.31 -1.79
C VAL A 44 12.52 1.69 -2.13
N ILE A 45 11.40 1.74 -2.82
CA ILE A 45 10.76 2.98 -3.27
C ILE A 45 9.23 2.92 -3.14
N ASP A 46 8.62 4.07 -3.24
CA ASP A 46 7.19 4.23 -3.45
C ASP A 46 6.79 3.75 -4.85
N MET A 47 5.52 3.48 -5.05
CA MET A 47 4.96 3.09 -6.35
C MET A 47 4.82 4.31 -7.27
N TYR A 48 5.96 4.83 -7.76
CA TYR A 48 6.04 5.99 -8.64
C TYR A 48 6.86 5.69 -9.89
N ALA A 49 6.19 5.59 -11.04
CA ALA A 49 6.77 5.15 -12.30
C ALA A 49 8.05 5.90 -12.73
N PRO A 50 8.14 7.25 -12.62
CA PRO A 50 9.35 7.98 -13.01
C PRO A 50 10.59 7.56 -12.22
N TYR A 51 10.44 7.23 -10.94
CA TYR A 51 11.57 6.75 -10.12
C TYR A 51 11.99 5.34 -10.52
N ILE A 52 11.05 4.49 -10.89
CA ILE A 52 11.38 3.14 -11.42
C ILE A 52 12.26 3.24 -12.67
N SER A 53 11.91 4.15 -13.60
CA SER A 53 12.70 4.38 -14.81
C SER A 53 14.10 4.91 -14.51
N LEU A 54 14.19 5.88 -13.60
CA LEU A 54 15.47 6.43 -13.15
C LEU A 54 16.37 5.37 -12.52
N ILE A 55 15.81 4.51 -11.67
CA ILE A 55 16.58 3.43 -11.01
C ILE A 55 17.10 2.43 -12.02
N LYS A 56 16.29 2.03 -12.99
CA LYS A 56 16.73 1.11 -14.05
C LYS A 56 17.89 1.67 -14.88
N GLU A 57 17.91 2.98 -15.12
CA GLU A 57 19.00 3.64 -15.83
C GLU A 57 20.27 3.72 -14.98
N LEU A 58 20.14 4.10 -13.71
CA LEU A 58 21.28 4.42 -12.85
C LEU A 58 21.86 3.22 -12.10
N PHE A 59 21.04 2.22 -11.79
CA PHE A 59 21.40 1.07 -10.95
C PHE A 59 21.01 -0.24 -11.64
N PRO A 60 21.76 -0.67 -12.69
CA PRO A 60 21.33 -1.75 -13.60
C PRO A 60 21.14 -3.11 -12.93
N HIS A 61 21.83 -3.35 -11.81
CA HIS A 61 21.75 -4.62 -11.08
C HIS A 61 20.81 -4.58 -9.86
N ALA A 62 20.23 -3.42 -9.56
CA ALA A 62 19.37 -3.27 -8.39
C ALA A 62 17.99 -3.89 -8.60
N LYS A 63 17.56 -4.73 -7.66
CA LYS A 63 16.18 -5.20 -7.57
C LYS A 63 15.31 -4.11 -6.93
N ILE A 64 14.31 -3.64 -7.66
CA ILE A 64 13.35 -2.66 -7.16
C ILE A 64 12.34 -3.37 -6.26
N ILE A 65 12.15 -2.83 -5.07
CA ILE A 65 11.20 -3.27 -4.05
C ILE A 65 10.23 -2.12 -3.83
N LEU A 66 8.93 -2.39 -3.94
CA LEU A 66 7.92 -1.39 -3.60
C LEU A 66 7.66 -1.41 -2.10
N ASP A 67 7.56 -0.23 -1.50
CA ASP A 67 7.24 -0.15 -0.08
C ASP A 67 5.85 -0.73 0.20
N LYS A 68 5.82 -1.74 1.07
CA LYS A 68 4.59 -2.43 1.47
C LYS A 68 3.53 -1.49 2.04
N PHE A 69 3.95 -0.45 2.76
CA PHE A 69 3.02 0.56 3.30
C PHE A 69 2.22 1.23 2.17
N HIS A 70 2.87 1.59 1.07
CA HIS A 70 2.22 2.21 -0.08
C HIS A 70 1.28 1.25 -0.81
N LEU A 71 1.60 -0.05 -0.87
CA LEU A 71 0.69 -1.06 -1.41
C LEU A 71 -0.59 -1.16 -0.57
N VAL A 72 -0.45 -1.28 0.76
CA VAL A 72 -1.59 -1.29 1.69
C VAL A 72 -2.39 0.02 1.61
N GLN A 73 -1.71 1.16 1.53
CA GLN A 73 -2.36 2.47 1.39
C GLN A 73 -3.15 2.57 0.08
N HIS A 74 -2.67 1.95 -1.00
CA HIS A 74 -3.34 1.96 -2.30
C HIS A 74 -4.70 1.25 -2.24
N ILE A 75 -4.75 0.03 -1.71
CA ILE A 75 -6.02 -0.71 -1.54
C ILE A 75 -6.93 -0.04 -0.50
N SER A 76 -6.38 0.50 0.58
CA SER A 76 -7.15 1.23 1.59
C SER A 76 -7.82 2.49 1.02
N ARG A 77 -7.13 3.21 0.15
CA ARG A 77 -7.70 4.36 -0.57
C ARG A 77 -8.81 3.93 -1.52
N ALA A 78 -8.65 2.81 -2.23
CA ALA A 78 -9.68 2.26 -3.11
C ALA A 78 -10.95 1.91 -2.32
N LEU A 79 -10.84 1.13 -1.25
CA LEU A 79 -11.96 0.78 -0.39
C LEU A 79 -12.61 2.03 0.23
N ASN A 80 -11.83 3.01 0.69
CA ASN A 80 -12.40 4.23 1.26
C ASN A 80 -13.15 5.07 0.22
N LYS A 81 -12.69 5.14 -1.03
CA LYS A 81 -13.41 5.78 -2.13
C LYS A 81 -14.75 5.06 -2.38
N THR A 82 -14.74 3.73 -2.45
CA THR A 82 -15.94 2.90 -2.56
C THR A 82 -16.92 3.20 -1.43
N ARG A 83 -16.47 3.18 -0.18
CA ARG A 83 -17.27 3.53 1.00
C ARG A 83 -17.89 4.92 0.88
N VAL A 84 -17.13 5.92 0.43
CA VAL A 84 -17.62 7.30 0.24
C VAL A 84 -18.67 7.36 -0.86
N ARG A 85 -18.52 6.60 -1.94
CA ARG A 85 -19.52 6.49 -2.99
C ARG A 85 -20.85 5.94 -2.44
N PHE A 86 -20.79 4.83 -1.70
CA PHE A 86 -21.98 4.26 -1.05
C PHE A 86 -22.57 5.16 0.03
N MET A 87 -21.74 5.87 0.79
CA MET A 87 -22.21 6.89 1.74
C MET A 87 -23.09 7.96 1.07
N LYS A 88 -22.72 8.37 -0.15
CA LYS A 88 -23.52 9.35 -0.92
C LYS A 88 -24.79 8.73 -1.49
N GLN A 89 -24.73 7.47 -1.90
CA GLN A 89 -25.87 6.71 -2.44
C GLN A 89 -26.91 6.43 -1.33
N PHE A 90 -26.47 5.93 -0.17
CA PHE A 90 -27.34 5.60 0.97
C PHE A 90 -27.48 6.78 1.95
N LYS A 91 -28.10 7.87 1.51
CA LYS A 91 -28.25 9.13 2.29
C LYS A 91 -28.76 8.92 3.72
N LYS A 92 -29.75 8.02 3.93
CA LYS A 92 -30.30 7.64 5.23
C LYS A 92 -29.24 7.09 6.20
N HIS A 93 -28.19 6.44 5.67
CA HIS A 93 -27.12 5.83 6.45
C HIS A 93 -25.80 6.60 6.39
N SER A 94 -25.77 7.76 5.74
CA SER A 94 -24.54 8.53 5.50
C SER A 94 -23.78 8.87 6.78
N ARG A 95 -24.50 9.22 7.87
CA ARG A 95 -23.87 9.48 9.19
C ARG A 95 -23.16 8.24 9.75
N LYS A 96 -23.73 7.03 9.56
CA LYS A 96 -23.11 5.77 9.99
C LYS A 96 -21.82 5.50 9.21
N PHE A 97 -21.87 5.60 7.87
CA PHE A 97 -20.67 5.48 7.02
C PHE A 97 -19.57 6.48 7.40
N LYS A 98 -19.94 7.73 7.68
CA LYS A 98 -19.00 8.77 8.10
C LYS A 98 -18.41 8.50 9.48
N ARG A 99 -19.22 8.07 10.44
CA ARG A 99 -18.79 7.83 11.83
C ARG A 99 -17.87 6.62 11.95
N TYR A 100 -18.22 5.51 11.28
CA TYR A 100 -17.58 4.21 11.44
C TYR A 100 -16.63 3.85 10.31
N TRP A 101 -16.10 4.83 9.59
CA TRP A 101 -15.21 4.61 8.45
C TRP A 101 -13.95 3.79 8.77
N ARG A 102 -13.42 3.94 10.00
CA ARG A 102 -12.22 3.21 10.44
C ARG A 102 -12.44 1.71 10.51
N LEU A 103 -13.67 1.25 10.75
CA LEU A 103 -13.99 -0.18 10.81
C LEU A 103 -13.76 -0.87 9.45
N PHE A 104 -14.01 -0.15 8.34
CA PHE A 104 -13.74 -0.69 7.00
C PHE A 104 -12.26 -0.95 6.74
N LEU A 105 -11.37 -0.13 7.30
CA LEU A 105 -9.93 -0.21 7.07
C LEU A 105 -9.20 -1.07 8.12
N LYS A 106 -9.89 -1.43 9.20
CA LYS A 106 -9.35 -2.28 10.26
C LYS A 106 -9.26 -3.71 9.75
N SER A 107 -8.17 -4.42 10.09
CA SER A 107 -8.10 -5.86 9.81
C SER A 107 -9.26 -6.57 10.49
N HIS A 108 -9.88 -7.51 9.78
CA HIS A 108 -11.02 -8.26 10.31
C HIS A 108 -10.70 -8.95 11.65
N THR A 109 -9.48 -9.44 11.81
CA THR A 109 -9.01 -10.09 13.04
C THR A 109 -8.89 -9.15 14.25
N LEU A 110 -8.85 -7.84 14.01
CA LEU A 110 -8.73 -6.82 15.07
C LEU A 110 -10.08 -6.20 15.45
N LEU A 111 -11.16 -6.57 14.76
CA LEU A 111 -12.51 -6.08 15.08
C LEU A 111 -12.98 -6.65 16.42
N ASN A 112 -13.63 -5.82 17.21
CA ASN A 112 -14.29 -6.29 18.43
C ASN A 112 -15.52 -7.12 18.07
N THR A 113 -15.46 -8.41 18.42
CA THR A 113 -16.52 -9.40 18.17
C THR A 113 -17.27 -9.83 19.44
N THR A 114 -16.85 -9.35 20.61
CA THR A 114 -17.36 -9.82 21.91
C THR A 114 -18.11 -8.77 22.71
N THR A 115 -17.56 -7.54 22.77
CA THR A 115 -18.05 -6.49 23.69
C THR A 115 -19.10 -5.60 23.03
N TYR A 116 -20.31 -5.62 23.56
CA TYR A 116 -21.38 -4.70 23.17
C TYR A 116 -21.20 -3.33 23.84
N ARG A 117 -21.40 -2.27 23.08
CA ARG A 117 -21.33 -0.88 23.56
C ARG A 117 -22.46 -0.06 22.98
N SER A 118 -22.98 0.89 23.75
CA SER A 118 -23.86 1.91 23.20
C SER A 118 -23.10 2.74 22.16
N VAL A 119 -23.66 2.80 20.94
CA VAL A 119 -22.96 3.42 19.81
C VAL A 119 -23.89 4.43 19.12
N TYR A 120 -23.32 5.55 18.72
CA TYR A 120 -24.06 6.62 18.08
C TYR A 120 -24.72 6.15 16.76
N CYS A 121 -25.93 6.62 16.50
CA CYS A 121 -26.76 6.25 15.33
C CYS A 121 -27.36 4.83 15.36
N PHE A 122 -27.21 4.07 16.43
CA PHE A 122 -27.91 2.81 16.63
C PHE A 122 -28.76 2.87 17.89
N LYS A 123 -29.93 2.20 17.87
CA LYS A 123 -30.88 2.21 19.02
C LYS A 123 -30.49 1.19 20.11
N GLN A 124 -29.63 0.23 19.76
CA GLN A 124 -29.22 -0.87 20.64
C GLN A 124 -27.70 -0.93 20.73
N PRO A 125 -27.14 -1.50 21.80
CA PRO A 125 -25.72 -1.77 21.87
C PRO A 125 -25.26 -2.65 20.71
N MET A 126 -24.08 -2.35 20.16
CA MET A 126 -23.51 -3.06 18.99
C MET A 126 -22.04 -3.37 19.25
N ARG A 127 -21.56 -4.48 18.67
CA ARG A 127 -20.13 -4.76 18.53
C ARG A 127 -19.61 -4.09 17.24
N GLU A 128 -18.30 -3.93 17.11
CA GLU A 128 -17.73 -3.36 15.88
C GLU A 128 -18.10 -4.19 14.65
N ILE A 129 -18.08 -5.52 14.78
CA ILE A 129 -18.45 -6.42 13.69
C ILE A 129 -19.90 -6.25 13.25
N ASP A 130 -20.84 -6.04 14.19
CA ASP A 130 -22.25 -5.86 13.86
C ASP A 130 -22.50 -4.55 13.11
N ILE A 131 -21.80 -3.47 13.52
CA ILE A 131 -21.86 -2.18 12.83
C ILE A 131 -21.36 -2.31 11.41
N LEU A 132 -20.23 -3.00 11.24
CA LEU A 132 -19.63 -3.19 9.93
C LEU A 132 -20.54 -4.04 9.03
N ASN A 133 -21.02 -5.19 9.51
CA ASN A 133 -21.92 -6.06 8.76
C ASN A 133 -23.20 -5.33 8.35
N PHE A 134 -23.80 -4.55 9.25
CA PHE A 134 -24.96 -3.72 8.92
C PHE A 134 -24.69 -2.79 7.73
N LEU A 135 -23.49 -2.21 7.63
CA LEU A 135 -23.13 -1.31 6.54
C LEU A 135 -22.78 -2.07 5.25
N LEU A 136 -22.15 -3.24 5.36
CA LEU A 136 -21.79 -4.08 4.23
C LEU A 136 -23.02 -4.72 3.57
N ASP A 137 -24.00 -5.13 4.36
CA ASP A 137 -25.24 -5.76 3.89
C ASP A 137 -26.15 -4.80 3.09
N LEU A 138 -25.84 -3.48 3.09
CA LEU A 138 -26.55 -2.51 2.25
C LEU A 138 -26.24 -2.69 0.75
N SER A 139 -25.14 -3.35 0.39
CA SER A 139 -24.78 -3.57 -1.01
C SER A 139 -23.87 -4.79 -1.18
N PRO A 140 -24.25 -5.75 -2.04
CA PRO A 140 -23.39 -6.89 -2.39
C PRO A 140 -22.03 -6.45 -2.96
N GLU A 141 -21.98 -5.39 -3.77
CA GLU A 141 -20.76 -4.83 -4.32
C GLU A 141 -19.84 -4.31 -3.20
N LEU A 142 -20.39 -3.58 -2.23
CA LEU A 142 -19.59 -3.07 -1.11
C LEU A 142 -19.03 -4.21 -0.27
N LYS A 143 -19.84 -5.25 -0.02
CA LYS A 143 -19.45 -6.43 0.75
C LYS A 143 -18.34 -7.21 0.03
N SER A 144 -18.53 -7.55 -1.24
CA SER A 144 -17.53 -8.26 -2.04
C SER A 144 -16.22 -7.47 -2.14
N THR A 145 -16.31 -6.13 -2.31
CA THR A 145 -15.12 -5.26 -2.32
C THR A 145 -14.39 -5.27 -0.97
N TYR A 146 -15.13 -5.26 0.14
CA TYR A 146 -14.56 -5.34 1.48
C TYR A 146 -13.88 -6.69 1.73
N ASP A 147 -14.53 -7.80 1.38
CA ASP A 147 -13.98 -9.14 1.58
C ASP A 147 -12.68 -9.31 0.80
N LEU A 148 -12.66 -8.88 -0.45
CA LEU A 148 -11.45 -8.92 -1.28
C LEU A 148 -10.34 -7.98 -0.75
N TYR A 149 -10.71 -6.80 -0.22
CA TYR A 149 -9.74 -5.93 0.46
C TYR A 149 -9.09 -6.63 1.66
N GLN A 150 -9.86 -7.36 2.47
CA GLN A 150 -9.33 -8.10 3.63
C GLN A 150 -8.39 -9.23 3.19
N ASP A 151 -8.73 -9.93 2.12
CA ASP A 151 -7.88 -10.98 1.55
C ASP A 151 -6.55 -10.41 1.02
N LEU A 152 -6.58 -9.30 0.30
CA LEU A 152 -5.38 -8.61 -0.15
C LEU A 152 -4.54 -8.08 1.02
N LEU A 153 -5.21 -7.48 2.01
CA LEU A 153 -4.53 -6.98 3.21
C LEU A 153 -3.81 -8.11 3.94
N PHE A 154 -4.47 -9.26 4.10
CA PHE A 154 -3.88 -10.44 4.70
C PHE A 154 -2.68 -10.96 3.89
N ALA A 155 -2.82 -11.10 2.56
CA ALA A 155 -1.73 -11.55 1.70
C ALA A 155 -0.50 -10.63 1.77
N LEU A 156 -0.72 -9.30 1.79
CA LEU A 156 0.35 -8.32 1.93
C LEU A 156 0.99 -8.35 3.33
N GLN A 157 0.19 -8.51 4.40
CA GLN A 157 0.70 -8.54 5.77
C GLN A 157 1.53 -9.79 6.06
N THR A 158 1.06 -10.94 5.58
CA THR A 158 1.74 -12.25 5.75
C THR A 158 2.81 -12.51 4.70
N LYS A 159 3.03 -11.60 3.76
CA LYS A 159 3.93 -11.76 2.60
C LYS A 159 3.64 -13.04 1.78
N ASN A 160 2.38 -13.42 1.69
CA ASN A 160 1.96 -14.60 0.93
C ASN A 160 1.81 -14.25 -0.55
N LEU A 161 2.89 -14.48 -1.32
CA LEU A 161 2.94 -14.20 -2.75
C LEU A 161 1.93 -15.03 -3.56
N ASP A 162 1.78 -16.30 -3.23
CA ASP A 162 0.89 -17.20 -3.99
C ASP A 162 -0.57 -16.78 -3.83
N ARG A 163 -0.99 -16.47 -2.59
CA ARG A 163 -2.34 -15.93 -2.34
C ARG A 163 -2.54 -14.61 -3.04
N PHE A 164 -1.55 -13.71 -2.99
CA PHE A 164 -1.62 -12.41 -3.66
C PHE A 164 -1.81 -12.57 -5.18
N ASN A 165 -1.00 -13.40 -5.83
CA ASN A 165 -1.10 -13.68 -7.26
C ASN A 165 -2.45 -14.30 -7.62
N HIS A 166 -2.88 -15.31 -6.87
CA HIS A 166 -4.18 -15.95 -7.08
C HIS A 166 -5.33 -14.94 -7.05
N LEU A 167 -5.34 -14.02 -6.07
CA LEU A 167 -6.36 -12.96 -5.98
C LEU A 167 -6.34 -12.02 -7.18
N LEU A 168 -5.17 -11.78 -7.80
CA LEU A 168 -5.07 -10.94 -9.01
C LEU A 168 -5.50 -11.66 -10.28
N GLU A 169 -5.45 -12.99 -10.33
CA GLU A 169 -5.74 -13.80 -11.52
C GLU A 169 -7.22 -14.14 -11.66
N ILE A 170 -7.90 -14.38 -10.54
CA ILE A 170 -9.32 -14.74 -10.57
C ILE A 170 -10.20 -13.54 -10.91
N GLU A 171 -11.35 -13.81 -11.50
CA GLU A 171 -12.35 -12.79 -11.77
C GLU A 171 -13.17 -12.47 -10.52
N HIS A 172 -13.41 -11.20 -10.32
CA HIS A 172 -14.22 -10.68 -9.22
C HIS A 172 -15.38 -9.83 -9.78
N PRO A 173 -16.50 -10.44 -10.17
CA PRO A 173 -17.57 -9.78 -10.93
C PRO A 173 -18.28 -8.66 -10.16
N LEU A 174 -18.23 -8.70 -8.83
CA LEU A 174 -18.96 -7.77 -7.96
C LEU A 174 -18.04 -6.81 -7.18
N ILE A 175 -16.84 -6.51 -7.69
CA ILE A 175 -15.97 -5.53 -7.02
C ILE A 175 -16.16 -4.13 -7.58
N SER A 176 -15.89 -3.15 -6.73
CA SER A 176 -16.00 -1.72 -7.10
C SER A 176 -15.00 -1.31 -8.19
N PRO A 177 -15.36 -0.34 -9.05
CA PRO A 177 -14.44 0.22 -10.04
C PRO A 177 -13.16 0.79 -9.42
N GLU A 178 -13.25 1.32 -8.20
CA GLU A 178 -12.11 1.85 -7.46
C GLU A 178 -11.11 0.76 -7.11
N LEU A 179 -11.58 -0.44 -6.73
CA LEU A 179 -10.70 -1.58 -6.43
C LEU A 179 -10.20 -2.24 -7.72
N GLN A 180 -11.01 -2.30 -8.79
CA GLN A 180 -10.56 -2.76 -10.12
C GLN A 180 -9.36 -1.94 -10.62
N THR A 181 -9.40 -0.61 -10.45
CA THR A 181 -8.27 0.27 -10.80
C THR A 181 -7.02 -0.06 -9.99
N ALA A 182 -7.17 -0.37 -8.70
CA ALA A 182 -6.05 -0.81 -7.86
C ALA A 182 -5.46 -2.14 -8.34
N PHE A 183 -6.31 -3.09 -8.75
CA PHE A 183 -5.89 -4.36 -9.34
C PHE A 183 -5.08 -4.19 -10.62
N GLN A 184 -5.56 -3.35 -11.55
CA GLN A 184 -4.83 -3.04 -12.79
C GLN A 184 -3.44 -2.48 -12.49
N THR A 185 -3.35 -1.59 -11.50
CA THR A 185 -2.07 -1.05 -11.05
C THR A 185 -1.18 -2.16 -10.47
N PHE A 186 -1.71 -3.06 -9.65
CA PHE A 186 -0.94 -4.16 -9.09
C PHE A 186 -0.45 -5.15 -10.14
N LYS A 187 -1.26 -5.46 -11.15
CA LYS A 187 -0.85 -6.28 -12.30
C LYS A 187 0.32 -5.63 -13.06
N MET A 188 0.27 -4.32 -13.28
CA MET A 188 1.36 -3.56 -13.93
C MET A 188 2.68 -3.64 -13.13
N TYR A 189 2.60 -3.63 -11.81
CA TYR A 189 3.77 -3.64 -10.91
C TYR A 189 4.06 -5.00 -10.27
N GLN A 190 3.46 -6.09 -10.78
CA GLN A 190 3.51 -7.42 -10.16
C GLN A 190 4.94 -7.93 -9.92
N SER A 191 5.86 -7.71 -10.85
CA SER A 191 7.27 -8.11 -10.71
C SER A 191 7.97 -7.43 -9.52
N TYR A 192 7.66 -6.16 -9.26
CA TYR A 192 8.22 -5.43 -8.12
C TYR A 192 7.54 -5.79 -6.82
N ILE A 193 6.21 -6.05 -6.85
CA ILE A 193 5.45 -6.52 -5.69
C ILE A 193 5.95 -7.92 -5.27
N LYS A 194 6.29 -8.79 -6.23
CA LYS A 194 6.99 -10.04 -5.95
C LYS A 194 8.24 -9.81 -5.11
N ASN A 195 9.10 -8.87 -5.51
CA ASN A 195 10.30 -8.52 -4.75
C ASN A 195 9.95 -8.05 -3.32
N THR A 196 8.89 -7.25 -3.16
CA THR A 196 8.40 -6.77 -1.86
C THR A 196 8.00 -7.92 -0.94
N LEU A 197 7.29 -8.91 -1.48
CA LEU A 197 6.76 -10.03 -0.69
C LEU A 197 7.83 -11.10 -0.38
N THR A 198 8.88 -11.21 -1.21
CA THR A 198 9.95 -12.23 -1.05
C THR A 198 11.18 -11.73 -0.31
N THR A 199 11.30 -10.41 -0.05
CA THR A 199 12.45 -9.85 0.67
C THR A 199 12.06 -9.36 2.07
N PRO A 200 13.00 -9.30 3.04
CA PRO A 200 12.74 -8.77 4.36
C PRO A 200 12.58 -7.25 4.39
N TYR A 201 13.01 -6.57 3.33
CA TYR A 201 13.15 -5.12 3.29
C TYR A 201 11.83 -4.38 3.19
N THR A 202 11.71 -3.30 3.92
CA THR A 202 10.55 -2.38 3.93
C THR A 202 11.01 -1.01 4.43
N ASN A 203 10.33 0.03 4.01
CA ASN A 203 10.68 1.41 4.35
C ASN A 203 10.11 1.84 5.71
N ASN A 204 10.16 0.97 6.72
CA ASN A 204 9.51 1.16 8.03
C ASN A 204 9.96 2.41 8.83
N LEU A 205 10.87 3.23 8.30
CA LEU A 205 11.51 4.28 9.11
C LEU A 205 11.10 5.70 8.79
N ILE A 206 10.57 5.97 7.62
CA ILE A 206 10.32 7.36 7.23
C ILE A 206 8.98 7.46 6.51
N ASN A 207 8.00 8.13 7.14
CA ASN A 207 6.76 8.58 6.51
C ASN A 207 6.98 9.70 5.47
N PHE A 208 8.18 9.77 4.88
CA PHE A 208 8.57 10.74 3.86
C PHE A 208 8.95 10.01 2.57
N ASN A 209 8.88 10.69 1.44
CA ASN A 209 9.35 10.21 0.14
C ASN A 209 10.87 9.94 0.19
N ALA A 210 11.25 8.82 0.80
CA ALA A 210 12.63 8.41 0.96
C ALA A 210 12.89 7.13 0.17
N PHE A 211 14.04 7.06 -0.45
CA PHE A 211 14.58 5.83 -0.99
C PHE A 211 15.42 5.15 0.08
N SER A 212 15.30 3.85 0.19
CA SER A 212 16.23 3.06 0.99
C SER A 212 17.08 2.21 0.05
N PHE A 213 18.39 2.41 0.13
CA PHE A 213 19.36 1.63 -0.61
C PHE A 213 19.94 0.53 0.26
N ILE A 214 20.10 -0.65 -0.32
CA ILE A 214 20.87 -1.74 0.27
C ILE A 214 22.08 -1.95 -0.58
N SER A 215 23.18 -1.45 -0.12
CA SER A 215 24.50 -1.71 -0.68
C SER A 215 25.40 -2.26 0.42
N SER A 216 26.10 -3.30 0.11
CA SER A 216 27.18 -3.80 0.97
C SER A 216 28.40 -2.88 1.03
N SER A 217 28.39 -1.72 0.41
CA SER A 217 29.47 -0.71 0.47
C SER A 217 29.15 0.53 -0.39
N PHE A 218 28.51 1.55 0.20
CA PHE A 218 28.72 2.93 -0.21
C PHE A 218 29.82 3.52 0.70
N LYS A 219 31.03 3.09 0.54
CA LYS A 219 32.23 3.78 1.06
C LYS A 219 33.22 3.94 -0.09
#